data_ac3d9532b4e2cc1db9d5311131e19dcf
#
_entry.id   ac3d9532b4e2cc1db9d5311131e19dcf
#
_cell.length_a   1.000
_cell.length_b   1.000
_cell.length_c   1.000
_cell.angle_alpha   90.00
_cell.angle_beta   90.00
_cell.angle_gamma   90.00
#
_symmetry.space_group_name_H-M   'P 1'
#
loop_
_entity.id
_entity.type
_entity.pdbx_description
1 polymer ?
#
loop_
_entity_poly.entity_id
_entity_poly.type
_entity_poly.pdbx_seq_one_letter_code
_entity_poly.pdbx_strand_id
1 'polypeptide(L)'
;INPDNGIKISKYLEESHVCNMENEEDVKACIRYLRKFHDMKLEVNHAFDLYAEIRLYEGQCGMYFDAFPDVRETREKIMSLRELIKNRQTQNCLCHIDPVYDNFLVQKDAIHLIDWEYSGMSDPLLDVAMFCIYANLDKEKTDRVIEIYLEERDCKEYRMLIYAYMAASSYLWVLWSEIKWLSGVDFREYEESQYMLAKEYYQYALD
;
A
#
# COMPACT_ATOMS: atom_id res chain seq x y z
N ILE A 1 16.17 -18.14 -8.33
CA ILE A 1 16.03 -17.32 -9.54
C ILE A 1 17.26 -17.54 -10.39
N ASN A 2 17.08 -17.81 -11.68
CA ASN A 2 18.17 -17.89 -12.63
C ASN A 2 18.54 -16.47 -13.10
N PRO A 3 19.74 -15.95 -12.81
CA PRO A 3 20.12 -14.59 -13.16
C PRO A 3 20.23 -14.34 -14.68
N ASP A 4 20.43 -15.40 -15.48
CA ASP A 4 20.65 -15.26 -16.93
C ASP A 4 19.35 -15.06 -17.73
N ASN A 5 18.22 -15.55 -17.20
CA ASN A 5 16.94 -15.54 -17.93
C ASN A 5 15.73 -15.14 -17.07
N GLY A 6 15.94 -14.78 -15.79
CA GLY A 6 14.89 -14.34 -14.86
C GLY A 6 13.93 -15.45 -14.39
N ILE A 7 14.13 -16.71 -14.80
CA ILE A 7 13.22 -17.80 -14.40
C ILE A 7 13.30 -18.01 -12.89
N LYS A 8 12.15 -17.91 -12.22
CA LYS A 8 11.96 -18.19 -10.80
C LYS A 8 11.23 -19.54 -10.66
N ILE A 9 11.80 -20.45 -9.88
CA ILE A 9 11.17 -21.71 -9.49
C ILE A 9 10.97 -21.67 -7.98
N SER A 10 9.73 -21.89 -7.54
CA SER A 10 9.35 -21.93 -6.13
C SER A 10 8.71 -23.27 -5.80
N LYS A 11 8.75 -23.66 -4.52
CA LYS A 11 7.99 -24.81 -4.03
C LYS A 11 6.50 -24.50 -4.17
N TYR A 12 5.75 -25.41 -4.77
CA TYR A 12 4.29 -25.33 -4.76
C TYR A 12 3.76 -25.55 -3.35
N LEU A 13 2.83 -24.71 -2.90
CA LEU A 13 2.19 -24.83 -1.59
C LEU A 13 0.85 -25.53 -1.80
N GLU A 14 0.83 -26.83 -1.51
CA GLU A 14 -0.38 -27.63 -1.59
C GLU A 14 -1.45 -27.15 -0.61
N GLU A 15 -2.73 -27.25 -0.99
CA GLU A 15 -3.88 -26.85 -0.18
C GLU A 15 -3.86 -25.38 0.28
N SER A 16 -3.11 -24.51 -0.40
CA SER A 16 -3.17 -23.08 -0.18
C SER A 16 -4.22 -22.41 -1.06
N HIS A 17 -4.80 -21.32 -0.55
CA HIS A 17 -5.63 -20.41 -1.33
C HIS A 17 -5.16 -18.97 -1.08
N VAL A 18 -5.48 -18.05 -1.98
CA VAL A 18 -5.23 -16.61 -1.76
C VAL A 18 -6.18 -16.09 -0.68
N CYS A 19 -5.80 -15.02 0.02
CA CYS A 19 -6.66 -14.40 1.03
C CYS A 19 -8.03 -14.08 0.41
N ASN A 20 -9.08 -14.67 0.96
CA ASN A 20 -10.45 -14.39 0.52
C ASN A 20 -11.01 -13.18 1.27
N MET A 21 -11.17 -12.05 0.56
CA MET A 21 -11.64 -10.80 1.15
C MET A 21 -13.09 -10.85 1.67
N GLU A 22 -13.89 -11.84 1.25
CA GLU A 22 -15.24 -12.09 1.79
C GLU A 22 -15.22 -12.97 3.05
N ASN A 23 -14.06 -13.53 3.41
CA ASN A 23 -13.88 -14.34 4.61
C ASN A 23 -13.15 -13.52 5.69
N GLU A 24 -13.89 -13.08 6.71
CA GLU A 24 -13.34 -12.26 7.80
C GLU A 24 -12.17 -12.96 8.53
N GLU A 25 -12.17 -14.29 8.65
CA GLU A 25 -11.09 -15.02 9.31
C GLU A 25 -9.80 -15.03 8.47
N ASP A 26 -9.90 -15.11 7.15
CA ASP A 26 -8.75 -14.97 6.25
C ASP A 26 -8.13 -13.58 6.39
N VAL A 27 -8.96 -12.53 6.31
CA VAL A 27 -8.52 -11.13 6.46
C VAL A 27 -7.84 -10.93 7.80
N LYS A 28 -8.47 -11.37 8.91
CA LYS A 28 -7.88 -11.29 10.25
C LYS A 28 -6.54 -12.01 10.34
N ALA A 29 -6.45 -13.20 9.76
CA ALA A 29 -5.24 -14.00 9.79
C ALA A 29 -4.11 -13.31 9.02
N CYS A 30 -4.39 -12.78 7.82
CA CYS A 30 -3.41 -12.05 6.99
C CYS A 30 -2.93 -10.77 7.69
N ILE A 31 -3.83 -9.97 8.25
CA ILE A 31 -3.47 -8.74 8.95
C ILE A 31 -2.66 -9.02 10.22
N ARG A 32 -3.01 -10.05 10.99
CA ARG A 32 -2.21 -10.48 12.15
C ARG A 32 -0.84 -11.02 11.76
N TYR A 33 -0.76 -11.71 10.61
CA TYR A 33 0.51 -12.15 10.06
C TYR A 33 1.39 -10.95 9.71
N LEU A 34 0.85 -9.97 8.99
CA LEU A 34 1.54 -8.73 8.65
C LEU A 34 2.04 -8.00 9.89
N ARG A 35 1.19 -7.92 10.93
CA ARG A 35 1.57 -7.35 12.21
C ARG A 35 2.75 -8.09 12.86
N LYS A 36 2.67 -9.43 12.96
CA LYS A 36 3.76 -10.24 13.50
C LYS A 36 5.06 -10.08 12.72
N PHE A 37 4.95 -9.98 11.39
CA PHE A 37 6.09 -9.74 10.52
C PHE A 37 6.76 -8.39 10.85
N HIS A 38 6.01 -7.31 10.96
CA HIS A 38 6.55 -6.00 11.34
C HIS A 38 7.14 -5.97 12.77
N ASP A 39 6.53 -6.69 13.70
CA ASP A 39 7.03 -6.79 15.08
C ASP A 39 8.38 -7.55 15.19
N MET A 40 8.78 -8.31 14.17
CA MET A 40 10.12 -8.89 14.06
C MET A 40 11.22 -7.85 13.85
N LYS A 41 10.86 -6.62 13.42
CA LYS A 41 11.77 -5.49 13.17
C LYS A 41 12.97 -5.85 12.31
N LEU A 42 12.72 -6.63 11.25
CA LEU A 42 13.76 -7.00 10.31
C LEU A 42 14.30 -5.77 9.58
N GLU A 43 15.58 -5.80 9.24
CA GLU A 43 16.27 -4.69 8.58
C GLU A 43 16.92 -5.15 7.27
N VAL A 44 16.92 -4.26 6.29
CA VAL A 44 17.62 -4.41 5.01
C VAL A 44 18.33 -3.11 4.65
N ASN A 45 19.27 -3.16 3.70
CA ASN A 45 20.14 -2.03 3.36
C ASN A 45 19.52 -1.03 2.37
N HIS A 46 18.24 -1.17 2.03
CA HIS A 46 17.54 -0.25 1.14
C HIS A 46 16.23 0.19 1.77
N ALA A 47 15.78 1.37 1.40
CA ALA A 47 14.54 1.96 1.90
C ALA A 47 13.55 2.20 0.77
N PHE A 48 12.28 2.11 1.09
CA PHE A 48 11.20 2.59 0.25
C PHE A 48 10.67 3.91 0.84
N ASP A 49 10.78 5.00 0.08
CA ASP A 49 10.22 6.32 0.41
C ASP A 49 9.09 6.63 -0.57
N LEU A 50 7.85 6.52 -0.11
CA LEU A 50 6.64 6.76 -0.90
C LEU A 50 6.68 8.13 -1.62
N TYR A 51 7.14 9.17 -0.96
CA TYR A 51 7.21 10.51 -1.55
C TYR A 51 8.39 10.69 -2.52
N ALA A 52 9.43 9.87 -2.40
CA ALA A 52 10.47 9.80 -3.41
C ALA A 52 9.95 9.12 -4.67
N GLU A 53 9.18 8.04 -4.52
CA GLU A 53 8.52 7.36 -5.66
C GLU A 53 7.50 8.27 -6.36
N ILE A 54 6.67 9.00 -5.61
CA ILE A 54 5.76 10.00 -6.19
C ILE A 54 6.53 10.99 -7.06
N ARG A 55 7.63 11.57 -6.55
CA ARG A 55 8.43 12.52 -7.33
C ARG A 55 9.10 11.89 -8.56
N LEU A 56 9.53 10.64 -8.43
CA LEU A 56 10.11 9.88 -9.55
C LEU A 56 9.07 9.71 -10.66
N TYR A 57 7.87 9.29 -10.31
CA TYR A 57 6.78 9.07 -11.26
C TYR A 57 6.26 10.38 -11.85
N GLU A 58 6.15 11.45 -11.06
CA GLU A 58 5.86 12.80 -11.58
C GLU A 58 6.87 13.23 -12.65
N GLY A 59 8.16 12.94 -12.42
CA GLY A 59 9.21 13.21 -13.40
C GLY A 59 9.06 12.40 -14.70
N GLN A 60 8.54 11.19 -14.62
CA GLN A 60 8.29 10.33 -15.79
C GLN A 60 7.02 10.71 -16.54
N CYS A 61 5.97 11.16 -15.86
CA CYS A 61 4.74 11.68 -16.48
C CYS A 61 4.99 12.99 -17.24
N GLY A 62 6.09 13.71 -16.93
CA GLY A 62 6.43 14.99 -17.54
C GLY A 62 5.69 16.19 -16.94
N MET A 63 6.03 17.41 -17.41
CA MET A 63 5.47 18.67 -16.88
C MET A 63 3.98 18.89 -17.19
N TYR A 64 3.36 18.04 -17.99
CA TYR A 64 2.00 18.20 -18.51
C TYR A 64 1.02 17.16 -17.97
N PHE A 65 1.26 16.64 -16.76
CA PHE A 65 0.27 15.80 -16.11
C PHE A 65 -0.96 16.65 -15.73
N ASP A 66 -1.92 16.72 -16.63
CA ASP A 66 -3.18 17.46 -16.52
C ASP A 66 -4.39 16.48 -16.74
N ALA A 67 -4.26 15.21 -16.31
CA ALA A 67 -5.32 14.23 -16.49
C ALA A 67 -6.64 14.63 -15.80
N PHE A 68 -6.56 15.44 -14.74
CA PHE A 68 -7.73 15.91 -13.99
C PHE A 68 -7.69 17.44 -13.82
N PRO A 69 -8.87 18.12 -13.85
CA PRO A 69 -8.93 19.60 -13.77
C PRO A 69 -8.32 20.18 -12.50
N ASP A 70 -8.37 19.46 -11.37
CA ASP A 70 -7.90 19.89 -10.06
C ASP A 70 -6.66 19.11 -9.57
N VAL A 71 -5.92 18.47 -10.50
CA VAL A 71 -4.76 17.64 -10.15
C VAL A 71 -3.69 18.40 -9.37
N ARG A 72 -3.46 19.67 -9.67
CA ARG A 72 -2.47 20.51 -8.97
C ARG A 72 -2.85 20.74 -7.51
N GLU A 73 -4.11 21.07 -7.26
CA GLU A 73 -4.63 21.25 -5.89
C GLU A 73 -4.58 19.92 -5.12
N THR A 74 -5.00 18.82 -5.75
CA THR A 74 -4.94 17.49 -5.17
C THR A 74 -3.51 17.11 -4.82
N ARG A 75 -2.57 17.33 -5.72
CA ARG A 75 -1.14 17.11 -5.47
C ARG A 75 -0.64 17.90 -4.25
N GLU A 76 -0.97 19.19 -4.15
CA GLU A 76 -0.56 20.04 -3.02
C GLU A 76 -1.08 19.47 -1.70
N LYS A 77 -2.34 19.04 -1.67
CA LYS A 77 -2.96 18.39 -0.51
C LYS A 77 -2.21 17.09 -0.15
N ILE A 78 -1.96 16.21 -1.12
CA ILE A 78 -1.23 14.97 -0.89
C ILE A 78 0.19 15.25 -0.38
N MET A 79 0.90 16.20 -0.98
CA MET A 79 2.25 16.55 -0.55
C MET A 79 2.28 17.16 0.87
N SER A 80 1.20 17.82 1.31
CA SER A 80 1.10 18.36 2.67
C SER A 80 1.05 17.27 3.75
N LEU A 81 0.52 16.08 3.43
CA LEU A 81 0.49 14.94 4.35
C LEU A 81 1.88 14.41 4.71
N ARG A 82 2.91 14.74 3.91
CA ARG A 82 4.29 14.33 4.18
C ARG A 82 4.77 14.79 5.55
N GLU A 83 4.42 16.02 5.94
CA GLU A 83 4.84 16.55 7.24
C GLU A 83 4.11 15.84 8.40
N LEU A 84 2.83 15.48 8.22
CA LEU A 84 2.10 14.66 9.18
C LEU A 84 2.80 13.30 9.40
N ILE A 85 3.17 12.62 8.31
CA ILE A 85 3.84 11.33 8.35
C ILE A 85 5.25 11.44 8.96
N LYS A 86 6.03 12.44 8.53
CA LYS A 86 7.42 12.65 8.97
C LYS A 86 7.56 12.94 10.47
N ASN A 87 6.58 13.65 11.05
CA ASN A 87 6.60 14.00 12.46
C ASN A 87 6.27 12.82 13.37
N ARG A 88 5.92 11.68 12.82
CA ARG A 88 5.69 10.47 13.57
C ARG A 88 7.02 9.80 13.96
N GLN A 89 7.17 9.55 15.26
CA GLN A 89 8.33 8.83 15.81
C GLN A 89 8.05 7.31 15.85
N THR A 90 8.05 6.63 14.70
CA THR A 90 8.04 5.17 14.63
C THR A 90 9.32 4.64 14.04
N GLN A 91 9.69 3.47 14.49
CA GLN A 91 10.84 2.76 13.95
C GLN A 91 10.43 2.08 12.65
N ASN A 92 11.09 2.43 11.54
CA ASN A 92 10.96 1.71 10.28
C ASN A 92 11.41 0.26 10.46
N CYS A 93 10.79 -0.63 9.72
CA CYS A 93 11.18 -2.02 9.59
C CYS A 93 11.12 -2.45 8.12
N LEU A 94 11.54 -3.67 7.83
CA LEU A 94 11.28 -4.26 6.53
C LEU A 94 9.77 -4.34 6.31
N CYS A 95 9.29 -3.70 5.24
CA CYS A 95 7.91 -3.72 4.77
C CYS A 95 7.84 -4.43 3.42
N HIS A 96 6.70 -5.01 3.12
CA HIS A 96 6.46 -5.67 1.84
C HIS A 96 6.24 -4.68 0.71
N ILE A 97 5.58 -3.55 1.00
CA ILE A 97 5.19 -2.44 0.12
C ILE A 97 4.04 -2.80 -0.82
N ASP A 98 3.94 -4.03 -1.26
CA ASP A 98 2.89 -4.52 -2.15
C ASP A 98 2.11 -5.71 -1.53
N PRO A 99 1.55 -5.58 -0.31
CA PRO A 99 0.85 -6.65 0.38
C PRO A 99 -0.60 -6.79 -0.12
N VAL A 100 -0.76 -6.96 -1.44
CA VAL A 100 -2.09 -7.24 -2.03
C VAL A 100 -2.61 -8.56 -1.50
N TYR A 101 -3.93 -8.70 -1.37
CA TYR A 101 -4.54 -9.91 -0.83
C TYR A 101 -4.16 -11.19 -1.60
N ASP A 102 -3.87 -11.07 -2.91
CA ASP A 102 -3.40 -12.18 -3.75
C ASP A 102 -1.99 -12.66 -3.41
N ASN A 103 -1.18 -11.82 -2.75
CA ASN A 103 0.15 -12.16 -2.28
C ASN A 103 0.15 -12.93 -0.95
N PHE A 104 -0.99 -13.08 -0.29
CA PHE A 104 -1.14 -13.90 0.90
C PHE A 104 -1.67 -15.29 0.53
N LEU A 105 -0.83 -16.31 0.64
CA LEU A 105 -1.23 -17.70 0.48
C LEU A 105 -1.57 -18.29 1.85
N VAL A 106 -2.84 -18.55 2.07
CA VAL A 106 -3.40 -19.06 3.32
C VAL A 106 -3.45 -20.57 3.26
N GLN A 107 -2.86 -21.24 4.25
CA GLN A 107 -2.99 -22.67 4.54
C GLN A 107 -3.62 -22.83 5.93
N LYS A 108 -4.07 -24.05 6.26
CA LYS A 108 -4.72 -24.35 7.54
C LYS A 108 -3.97 -23.79 8.76
N ASP A 109 -2.64 -23.92 8.79
CA ASP A 109 -1.82 -23.58 9.96
C ASP A 109 -0.71 -22.56 9.64
N ALA A 110 -0.69 -21.99 8.42
CA ALA A 110 0.37 -21.10 7.98
C ALA A 110 -0.12 -20.04 6.97
N ILE A 111 0.51 -18.90 6.98
CA ILE A 111 0.36 -17.86 5.93
C ILE A 111 1.74 -17.62 5.33
N HIS A 112 1.76 -17.51 4.02
CA HIS A 112 2.96 -17.19 3.26
C HIS A 112 2.70 -15.90 2.47
N LEU A 113 3.51 -14.90 2.71
CA LEU A 113 3.50 -13.67 1.93
C LEU A 113 4.57 -13.79 0.83
N ILE A 114 4.16 -13.59 -0.42
CA ILE A 114 4.99 -13.79 -1.61
C ILE A 114 5.15 -12.47 -2.38
N ASP A 115 6.05 -12.46 -3.35
CA ASP A 115 6.28 -11.35 -4.27
C ASP A 115 6.87 -10.08 -3.63
N TRP A 116 8.07 -10.22 -3.10
CA TRP A 116 8.81 -9.21 -2.33
C TRP A 116 9.59 -8.21 -3.18
N GLU A 117 9.22 -7.98 -4.43
CA GLU A 117 10.03 -7.20 -5.38
C GLU A 117 10.15 -5.71 -5.00
N TYR A 118 9.15 -5.15 -4.31
CA TYR A 118 9.13 -3.76 -3.85
C TYR A 118 9.57 -3.58 -2.39
N SER A 119 9.85 -4.69 -1.69
CA SER A 119 10.13 -4.65 -0.26
C SER A 119 11.29 -3.72 0.09
N GLY A 120 11.20 -3.06 1.25
CA GLY A 120 12.24 -2.15 1.71
C GLY A 120 11.96 -1.62 3.11
N MET A 121 12.92 -0.89 3.69
CA MET A 121 12.74 -0.23 4.97
C MET A 121 11.72 0.90 4.84
N SER A 122 10.61 0.80 5.56
CA SER A 122 9.56 1.82 5.57
C SER A 122 8.78 1.81 6.89
N ASP A 123 7.82 2.73 7.03
CA ASP A 123 6.85 2.69 8.11
C ASP A 123 5.88 1.51 7.90
N PRO A 124 5.72 0.60 8.88
CA PRO A 124 4.83 -0.55 8.75
C PRO A 124 3.36 -0.20 8.48
N LEU A 125 2.91 1.02 8.78
CA LEU A 125 1.55 1.44 8.45
C LEU A 125 1.33 1.63 6.94
N LEU A 126 2.40 1.79 6.16
CA LEU A 126 2.30 1.81 4.71
C LEU A 126 1.78 0.48 4.16
N ASP A 127 2.25 -0.65 4.70
CA ASP A 127 1.74 -1.97 4.27
C ASP A 127 0.26 -2.14 4.59
N VAL A 128 -0.20 -1.63 5.73
CA VAL A 128 -1.64 -1.65 6.08
C VAL A 128 -2.45 -0.80 5.11
N ALA A 129 -1.95 0.38 4.77
CA ALA A 129 -2.58 1.28 3.80
C ALA A 129 -2.68 0.63 2.42
N MET A 130 -1.59 0.03 1.93
CA MET A 130 -1.56 -0.66 0.64
C MET A 130 -2.53 -1.84 0.60
N PHE A 131 -2.58 -2.68 1.65
CA PHE A 131 -3.56 -3.76 1.74
C PHE A 131 -5.00 -3.25 1.57
N CYS A 132 -5.37 -2.17 2.27
CA CYS A 132 -6.72 -1.61 2.20
C CYS A 132 -7.06 -1.05 0.80
N ILE A 133 -6.12 -0.38 0.14
CA ILE A 133 -6.31 0.19 -1.21
C ILE A 133 -6.54 -0.93 -2.23
N TYR A 134 -5.69 -1.95 -2.24
CA TYR A 134 -5.80 -3.05 -3.21
C TYR A 134 -7.05 -3.89 -3.02
N ALA A 135 -7.50 -4.03 -1.78
CA ALA A 135 -8.74 -4.73 -1.46
C ALA A 135 -10.00 -3.89 -1.76
N ASN A 136 -9.83 -2.63 -2.18
CA ASN A 136 -10.90 -1.67 -2.47
C ASN A 136 -11.95 -1.62 -1.35
N LEU A 137 -11.46 -1.53 -0.10
CA LEU A 137 -12.31 -1.55 1.09
C LEU A 137 -13.04 -0.23 1.26
N ASP A 138 -14.32 -0.30 1.62
CA ASP A 138 -15.04 0.85 2.15
C ASP A 138 -14.48 1.30 3.50
N LYS A 139 -14.95 2.46 3.98
CA LYS A 139 -14.45 3.04 5.24
C LYS A 139 -14.62 2.10 6.44
N GLU A 140 -15.76 1.42 6.56
CA GLU A 140 -16.06 0.54 7.69
C GLU A 140 -15.11 -0.67 7.72
N LYS A 141 -14.92 -1.32 6.59
CA LYS A 141 -13.99 -2.45 6.43
C LYS A 141 -12.54 -1.99 6.63
N THR A 142 -12.16 -0.83 6.11
CA THR A 142 -10.83 -0.23 6.33
C THR A 142 -10.58 0.02 7.81
N ASP A 143 -11.53 0.65 8.51
CA ASP A 143 -11.43 0.90 9.94
C ASP A 143 -11.31 -0.42 10.72
N ARG A 144 -12.00 -1.47 10.29
CA ARG A 144 -11.90 -2.81 10.89
C ARG A 144 -10.52 -3.45 10.68
N VAL A 145 -9.94 -3.33 9.49
CA VAL A 145 -8.56 -3.78 9.22
C VAL A 145 -7.56 -3.05 10.12
N ILE A 146 -7.71 -1.74 10.25
CA ILE A 146 -6.88 -0.90 11.13
C ILE A 146 -6.97 -1.38 12.58
N GLU A 147 -8.18 -1.63 13.08
CA GLU A 147 -8.39 -2.15 14.45
C GLU A 147 -7.71 -3.51 14.66
N ILE A 148 -7.85 -4.43 13.70
CA ILE A 148 -7.20 -5.75 13.77
C ILE A 148 -5.67 -5.60 13.81
N TYR A 149 -5.12 -4.71 13.00
CA TYR A 149 -3.67 -4.47 12.95
C TYR A 149 -3.16 -3.82 14.23
N LEU A 150 -3.86 -2.83 14.76
CA LEU A 150 -3.46 -2.07 15.94
C LEU A 150 -3.75 -2.81 17.25
N GLU A 151 -4.66 -3.77 17.23
CA GLU A 151 -5.16 -4.48 18.42
C GLU A 151 -5.72 -3.50 19.48
N GLU A 152 -5.18 -3.49 20.71
CA GLU A 152 -5.67 -2.65 21.83
C GLU A 152 -4.98 -1.26 21.89
N ARG A 153 -4.19 -0.87 20.90
CA ARG A 153 -3.49 0.44 20.91
C ARG A 153 -4.46 1.57 20.62
N ASP A 154 -4.14 2.76 21.14
CA ASP A 154 -4.91 3.98 20.82
C ASP A 154 -4.89 4.24 19.32
N CYS A 155 -6.09 4.16 18.73
CA CYS A 155 -6.24 4.03 17.28
C CYS A 155 -6.27 5.36 16.53
N LYS A 156 -6.56 6.51 17.18
CA LYS A 156 -6.87 7.73 16.43
C LYS A 156 -5.69 8.26 15.62
N GLU A 157 -4.53 8.44 16.23
CA GLU A 157 -3.33 8.94 15.54
C GLU A 157 -2.86 7.99 14.44
N TYR A 158 -2.84 6.68 14.72
CA TYR A 158 -2.46 5.66 13.74
C TYR A 158 -3.45 5.57 12.59
N ARG A 159 -4.74 5.73 12.86
CA ARG A 159 -5.80 5.77 11.83
C ARG A 159 -5.57 6.93 10.86
N MET A 160 -5.36 8.14 11.38
CA MET A 160 -5.03 9.31 10.57
C MET A 160 -3.81 9.06 9.67
N LEU A 161 -2.76 8.44 10.22
CA LEU A 161 -1.54 8.13 9.47
C LEU A 161 -1.77 7.08 8.38
N ILE A 162 -2.54 6.04 8.66
CA ILE A 162 -2.89 5.03 7.64
C ILE A 162 -3.67 5.68 6.51
N TYR A 163 -4.69 6.50 6.81
CA TYR A 163 -5.40 7.23 5.76
C TYR A 163 -4.51 8.22 4.99
N ALA A 164 -3.53 8.86 5.65
CA ALA A 164 -2.55 9.70 4.97
C ALA A 164 -1.68 8.88 4.00
N TYR A 165 -1.26 7.69 4.39
CA TYR A 165 -0.57 6.75 3.50
C TYR A 165 -1.48 6.27 2.37
N MET A 166 -2.74 5.94 2.64
CA MET A 166 -3.71 5.55 1.62
C MET A 166 -3.90 6.66 0.58
N ALA A 167 -4.07 7.90 1.01
CA ALA A 167 -4.21 9.05 0.11
C ALA A 167 -2.96 9.23 -0.79
N ALA A 168 -1.77 9.18 -0.21
CA ALA A 168 -0.53 9.35 -0.94
C ALA A 168 -0.24 8.17 -1.89
N SER A 169 -0.56 6.94 -1.47
CA SER A 169 -0.39 5.74 -2.30
C SER A 169 -1.39 5.70 -3.45
N SER A 170 -2.65 6.08 -3.22
CA SER A 170 -3.62 6.20 -4.32
C SER A 170 -3.16 7.23 -5.35
N TYR A 171 -2.58 8.36 -4.93
CA TYR A 171 -1.99 9.31 -5.86
C TYR A 171 -0.77 8.74 -6.61
N LEU A 172 0.06 7.91 -5.98
CA LEU A 172 1.13 7.19 -6.66
C LEU A 172 0.58 6.29 -7.77
N TRP A 173 -0.54 5.60 -7.52
CA TRP A 173 -1.18 4.73 -8.52
C TRP A 173 -1.81 5.51 -9.69
N VAL A 174 -2.28 6.75 -9.45
CA VAL A 174 -2.67 7.65 -10.54
C VAL A 174 -1.48 7.91 -11.47
N LEU A 175 -0.33 8.28 -10.92
CA LEU A 175 0.89 8.54 -11.69
C LEU A 175 1.38 7.29 -12.42
N TRP A 176 1.33 6.12 -11.78
CA TRP A 176 1.67 4.85 -12.40
C TRP A 176 0.76 4.55 -13.59
N SER A 177 -0.54 4.78 -13.47
CA SER A 177 -1.52 4.57 -14.55
C SER A 177 -1.24 5.48 -15.73
N GLU A 178 -0.87 6.73 -15.48
CA GLU A 178 -0.46 7.67 -16.53
C GLU A 178 0.80 7.20 -17.26
N ILE A 179 1.80 6.69 -16.55
CA ILE A 179 3.00 6.10 -17.16
C ILE A 179 2.64 4.90 -18.05
N LYS A 180 1.71 4.06 -17.61
CA LYS A 180 1.21 2.93 -18.40
C LYS A 180 0.49 3.40 -19.65
N TRP A 181 -0.35 4.43 -19.53
CA TRP A 181 -1.00 5.07 -20.67
C TRP A 181 0.02 5.59 -21.70
N LEU A 182 1.03 6.30 -21.26
CA LEU A 182 2.13 6.78 -22.13
C LEU A 182 2.89 5.64 -22.81
N SER A 183 2.85 4.44 -22.21
CA SER A 183 3.45 3.20 -22.75
C SER A 183 2.47 2.41 -23.63
N GLY A 184 1.25 2.90 -23.86
CA GLY A 184 0.23 2.27 -24.70
C GLY A 184 -0.62 1.23 -23.99
N VAL A 185 -0.62 1.19 -22.65
CA VAL A 185 -1.46 0.29 -21.84
C VAL A 185 -2.52 1.12 -21.11
N ASP A 186 -3.79 0.79 -21.33
CA ASP A 186 -4.92 1.56 -20.81
C ASP A 186 -5.32 1.09 -19.41
N PHE A 187 -5.17 2.00 -18.42
CA PHE A 187 -5.63 1.87 -17.04
C PHE A 187 -6.48 3.06 -16.59
N ARG A 188 -7.17 3.74 -17.52
CA ARG A 188 -7.92 4.97 -17.22
C ARG A 188 -9.00 4.81 -16.16
N GLU A 189 -9.77 3.71 -16.20
CA GLU A 189 -10.80 3.45 -15.18
C GLU A 189 -10.17 3.29 -13.79
N TYR A 190 -9.04 2.61 -13.70
CA TYR A 190 -8.30 2.45 -12.45
C TYR A 190 -7.71 3.80 -11.98
N GLU A 191 -7.16 4.59 -12.91
CA GLU A 191 -6.62 5.93 -12.64
C GLU A 191 -7.69 6.85 -12.04
N GLU A 192 -8.87 6.93 -12.66
CA GLU A 192 -10.01 7.72 -12.17
C GLU A 192 -10.44 7.26 -10.78
N SER A 193 -10.55 5.97 -10.55
CA SER A 193 -10.87 5.39 -9.25
C SER A 193 -9.85 5.78 -8.19
N GLN A 194 -8.55 5.60 -8.47
CA GLN A 194 -7.49 5.95 -7.54
C GLN A 194 -7.42 7.46 -7.27
N TYR A 195 -7.72 8.29 -8.27
CA TYR A 195 -7.77 9.74 -8.09
C TYR A 195 -8.88 10.17 -7.12
N MET A 196 -10.07 9.58 -7.23
CA MET A 196 -11.18 9.83 -6.31
C MET A 196 -10.85 9.34 -4.90
N LEU A 197 -10.27 8.15 -4.78
CA LEU A 197 -9.83 7.58 -3.50
C LEU A 197 -8.75 8.42 -2.82
N ALA A 198 -7.78 8.95 -3.57
CA ALA A 198 -6.76 9.86 -3.02
C ALA A 198 -7.39 11.08 -2.33
N LYS A 199 -8.42 11.66 -2.94
CA LYS A 199 -9.16 12.82 -2.39
C LYS A 199 -10.00 12.45 -1.18
N GLU A 200 -10.65 11.30 -1.22
CA GLU A 200 -11.48 10.80 -0.12
C GLU A 200 -10.63 10.46 1.11
N TYR A 201 -9.56 9.69 0.94
CA TYR A 201 -8.65 9.33 2.03
C TYR A 201 -7.92 10.54 2.62
N TYR A 202 -7.65 11.57 1.80
CA TYR A 202 -7.15 12.85 2.32
C TYR A 202 -8.09 13.45 3.36
N GLN A 203 -9.40 13.43 3.15
CA GLN A 203 -10.37 13.93 4.12
C GLN A 203 -10.34 13.09 5.41
N TYR A 204 -10.33 11.75 5.27
CA TYR A 204 -10.27 10.85 6.44
C TYR A 204 -8.96 10.97 7.24
N ALA A 205 -7.88 11.41 6.60
CA ALA A 205 -6.62 11.67 7.29
C ALA A 205 -6.65 12.95 8.15
N LEU A 206 -7.62 13.83 7.96
CA LEU A 206 -7.76 15.10 8.70
C LEU A 206 -8.85 15.06 9.77
N ASP A 207 -9.74 14.05 9.76
CA ASP A 207 -10.84 13.85 10.75
C ASP A 207 -10.31 13.19 12.05
#